data_59bde4749d79fb98cc350a8f9123f47d
#
_entry.id   59bde4749d79fb98cc350a8f9123f47d
#
_cell.length_a   1.000
_cell.length_b   1.000
_cell.length_c   1.000
_cell.angle_alpha   90.00
_cell.angle_beta   90.00
_cell.angle_gamma   90.00
#
_symmetry.space_group_name_H-M   'P 1'
#
loop_
_entity.id
_entity.type
_entity.pdbx_description
1 polymer ?
#
loop_
_entity_poly.entity_id
_entity_poly.type
_entity_poly.pdbx_seq_one_letter_code
_entity_poly.pdbx_strand_id
1 'polypeptide(L)'
;EATGQATDAEAILVVTDRDQDTYVLAVVEAGGDAGRALVHVKEAFAEQGERPAVPASDLARLTRLEVDGKLTATQAKQVLAEIVANGGGDAEAIAAAKGFEAMASGDLEAMVDDAIAAQPEAWAKYCAGEAKAAGALVGAVMKASKGQADGKAVTSALEARRGVG
;
A
#
# COMPACT_ATOMS: atom_id res chain seq x y z
N GLU A 1 15.74 -15.46 6.45
CA GLU A 1 16.20 -14.05 6.25
C GLU A 1 15.41 -13.31 5.18
N ALA A 2 14.82 -14.03 4.18
CA ALA A 2 13.98 -13.42 3.14
C ALA A 2 12.66 -12.82 3.68
N THR A 3 12.26 -13.17 4.91
CA THR A 3 11.04 -12.69 5.58
C THR A 3 11.30 -11.62 6.63
N GLY A 4 12.52 -11.05 6.65
CA GLY A 4 12.97 -10.15 7.71
C GLY A 4 12.16 -8.86 7.95
N GLN A 5 11.22 -8.53 7.07
CA GLN A 5 10.31 -7.38 7.21
C GLN A 5 8.88 -7.78 7.63
N ALA A 6 8.61 -9.07 7.74
CA ALA A 6 7.32 -9.59 8.18
C ALA A 6 7.27 -9.72 9.71
N THR A 7 6.06 -9.70 10.27
CA THR A 7 5.89 -10.04 11.69
C THR A 7 6.14 -11.53 11.92
N ASP A 8 6.60 -11.91 13.11
CA ASP A 8 6.84 -13.30 13.47
C ASP A 8 5.58 -14.18 13.26
N ALA A 9 4.40 -13.63 13.55
CA ALA A 9 3.14 -14.34 13.37
C ALA A 9 2.83 -14.61 11.88
N GLU A 10 3.11 -13.67 11.00
CA GLU A 10 2.94 -13.83 9.56
C GLU A 10 3.95 -14.82 8.98
N ALA A 11 5.20 -14.75 9.43
CA ALA A 11 6.23 -15.69 9.04
C ALA A 11 5.89 -17.14 9.45
N ILE A 12 5.42 -17.34 10.69
CA ILE A 12 4.99 -18.65 11.20
C ILE A 12 3.83 -19.20 10.36
N LEU A 13 2.88 -18.36 9.98
CA LEU A 13 1.70 -18.79 9.22
C LEU A 13 2.06 -19.27 7.81
N VAL A 14 3.03 -18.66 7.18
CA VAL A 14 3.52 -19.06 5.85
C VAL A 14 4.42 -20.30 5.92
N VAL A 15 5.26 -20.41 6.93
CA VAL A 15 6.15 -21.57 7.12
C VAL A 15 5.38 -22.87 7.38
N THR A 16 4.16 -22.79 7.91
CA THR A 16 3.28 -23.98 8.07
C THR A 16 2.68 -24.47 6.77
N ASP A 17 2.70 -23.65 5.70
CA ASP A 17 2.24 -24.02 4.36
C ASP A 17 3.41 -23.96 3.36
N ARG A 18 3.94 -25.13 2.99
CA ARG A 18 5.10 -25.25 2.11
C ARG A 18 4.91 -24.59 0.75
N ASP A 19 3.70 -24.59 0.22
CA ASP A 19 3.43 -24.04 -1.10
C ASP A 19 3.44 -22.51 -1.03
N GLN A 20 2.91 -21.93 0.03
CA GLN A 20 2.96 -20.50 0.29
C GLN A 20 4.39 -20.01 0.53
N ASP A 21 5.15 -20.74 1.37
CA ASP A 21 6.55 -20.39 1.66
C ASP A 21 7.41 -20.43 0.40
N THR A 22 7.29 -21.51 -0.39
CA THR A 22 8.02 -21.64 -1.66
C THR A 22 7.66 -20.51 -2.64
N TYR A 23 6.40 -20.10 -2.69
CA TYR A 23 5.96 -19.04 -3.57
C TYR A 23 6.45 -17.65 -3.11
N VAL A 24 6.41 -17.36 -1.81
CA VAL A 24 6.99 -16.14 -1.24
C VAL A 24 8.48 -16.05 -1.54
N LEU A 25 9.23 -17.14 -1.36
CA LEU A 25 10.65 -17.18 -1.69
C LEU A 25 10.90 -16.89 -3.18
N ALA A 26 10.11 -17.46 -4.08
CA ALA A 26 10.21 -17.17 -5.51
C ALA A 26 9.93 -15.71 -5.84
N VAL A 27 8.97 -15.07 -5.15
CA VAL A 27 8.68 -13.63 -5.30
C VAL A 27 9.86 -12.78 -4.83
N VAL A 28 10.49 -13.14 -3.71
CA VAL A 28 11.66 -12.45 -3.18
C VAL A 28 12.87 -12.63 -4.10
N GLU A 29 13.09 -13.83 -4.63
CA GLU A 29 14.16 -14.12 -5.62
C GLU A 29 13.96 -13.31 -6.93
N ALA A 30 12.72 -13.10 -7.33
CA ALA A 30 12.37 -12.21 -8.45
C ALA A 30 12.52 -10.72 -8.10
N GLY A 31 12.97 -10.42 -6.87
CA GLY A 31 13.27 -9.10 -6.36
C GLY A 31 12.06 -8.36 -5.77
N GLY A 32 11.01 -9.06 -5.37
CA GLY A 32 9.88 -8.50 -4.62
C GLY A 32 10.22 -8.23 -3.15
N ASP A 33 9.38 -7.43 -2.49
CA ASP A 33 9.47 -7.19 -1.06
C ASP A 33 8.85 -8.34 -0.26
N ALA A 34 9.57 -8.86 0.73
CA ALA A 34 9.17 -10.02 1.51
C ALA A 34 7.90 -9.76 2.34
N GLY A 35 7.80 -8.61 2.99
CA GLY A 35 6.66 -8.26 3.83
C GLY A 35 5.37 -8.09 3.02
N ARG A 36 5.45 -7.41 1.88
CA ARG A 36 4.30 -7.25 0.97
C ARG A 36 3.93 -8.55 0.28
N ALA A 37 4.93 -9.35 -0.11
CA ALA A 37 4.70 -10.68 -0.68
C ALA A 37 3.88 -11.57 0.27
N LEU A 38 4.21 -11.61 1.56
CA LEU A 38 3.44 -12.37 2.57
C LEU A 38 1.98 -11.92 2.64
N VAL A 39 1.72 -10.61 2.63
CA VAL A 39 0.34 -10.09 2.67
C VAL A 39 -0.43 -10.52 1.43
N HIS A 40 0.14 -10.33 0.24
CA HIS A 40 -0.55 -10.66 -1.01
C HIS A 40 -0.73 -12.15 -1.23
N VAL A 41 0.26 -12.96 -0.85
CA VAL A 41 0.16 -14.43 -0.93
C VAL A 41 -0.96 -14.93 -0.03
N LYS A 42 -1.06 -14.45 1.21
CA LYS A 42 -2.15 -14.80 2.12
C LYS A 42 -3.53 -14.44 1.55
N GLU A 43 -3.66 -13.25 0.96
CA GLU A 43 -4.92 -12.82 0.35
C GLU A 43 -5.27 -13.68 -0.88
N ALA A 44 -4.33 -13.89 -1.78
CA ALA A 44 -4.55 -14.68 -3.00
C ALA A 44 -4.89 -16.16 -2.71
N PHE A 45 -4.21 -16.78 -1.74
CA PHE A 45 -4.50 -18.15 -1.31
C PHE A 45 -5.83 -18.24 -0.56
N ALA A 46 -6.20 -17.22 0.23
CA ALA A 46 -7.47 -17.21 0.94
C ALA A 46 -8.67 -17.13 -0.01
N GLU A 47 -8.52 -16.44 -1.15
CA GLU A 47 -9.59 -16.34 -2.15
C GLU A 47 -9.74 -17.60 -3.01
N GLN A 48 -8.65 -18.28 -3.34
CA GLN A 48 -8.65 -19.40 -4.27
C GLN A 48 -8.57 -20.78 -3.60
N GLY A 49 -8.18 -20.85 -2.33
CA GLY A 49 -8.01 -22.12 -1.59
C GLY A 49 -6.84 -22.98 -2.04
N GLU A 50 -6.14 -22.58 -3.11
CA GLU A 50 -4.97 -23.24 -3.67
C GLU A 50 -4.00 -22.19 -4.25
N ARG A 51 -2.81 -22.63 -4.65
CA ARG A 51 -1.79 -21.74 -5.20
C ARG A 51 -2.32 -21.01 -6.44
N PRO A 52 -2.34 -19.68 -6.45
CA PRO A 52 -2.73 -18.91 -7.64
C PRO A 52 -1.76 -19.18 -8.79
N ALA A 53 -2.29 -19.33 -10.00
CA ALA A 53 -1.50 -19.53 -11.22
C ALA A 53 -0.84 -18.22 -11.70
N VAL A 54 -0.28 -17.45 -10.78
CA VAL A 54 0.36 -16.15 -11.03
C VAL A 54 1.87 -16.33 -11.02
N PRO A 55 2.60 -15.84 -12.03
CA PRO A 55 4.06 -15.83 -12.01
C PRO A 55 4.59 -15.02 -10.83
N ALA A 56 5.60 -15.55 -10.13
CA ALA A 56 6.22 -14.85 -9.00
C ALA A 56 6.83 -13.50 -9.39
N SER A 57 7.29 -13.36 -10.64
CA SER A 57 7.78 -12.09 -11.20
C SER A 57 6.75 -10.98 -11.23
N ASP A 58 5.48 -11.32 -11.50
CA ASP A 58 4.40 -10.35 -11.60
C ASP A 58 4.01 -9.83 -10.21
N LEU A 59 3.94 -10.75 -9.24
CA LEU A 59 3.74 -10.38 -7.85
C LEU A 59 4.94 -9.59 -7.28
N ALA A 60 6.17 -9.93 -7.67
CA ALA A 60 7.35 -9.17 -7.28
C ALA A 60 7.30 -7.72 -7.77
N ARG A 61 6.85 -7.49 -9.01
CA ARG A 61 6.63 -6.13 -9.52
C ARG A 61 5.58 -5.36 -8.74
N LEU A 62 4.45 -6.00 -8.42
CA LEU A 62 3.39 -5.40 -7.63
C LEU A 62 3.90 -4.94 -6.25
N THR A 63 4.64 -5.81 -5.54
CA THR A 63 5.20 -5.47 -4.23
C THR A 63 6.17 -4.29 -4.29
N ARG A 64 6.96 -4.18 -5.37
CA ARG A 64 7.85 -3.03 -5.58
C ARG A 64 7.08 -1.73 -5.79
N LEU A 65 6.01 -1.76 -6.59
CA LEU A 65 5.18 -0.57 -6.82
C LEU A 65 4.58 -0.03 -5.51
N GLU A 66 4.25 -0.92 -4.56
CA GLU A 66 3.80 -0.50 -3.24
C GLU A 66 4.93 0.09 -2.39
N VAL A 67 6.09 -0.58 -2.32
CA VAL A 67 7.23 -0.10 -1.53
C VAL A 67 7.77 1.22 -2.06
N ASP A 68 7.78 1.40 -3.38
CA ASP A 68 8.17 2.63 -4.05
C ASP A 68 7.12 3.75 -3.92
N GLY A 69 5.98 3.48 -3.27
CA GLY A 69 4.89 4.45 -3.10
C GLY A 69 4.13 4.79 -4.39
N LYS A 70 4.32 3.99 -5.45
CA LYS A 70 3.61 4.16 -6.72
C LYS A 70 2.17 3.63 -6.67
N LEU A 71 1.89 2.71 -5.76
CA LEU A 71 0.55 2.20 -5.47
C LEU A 71 0.29 2.24 -3.97
N THR A 72 -0.92 2.63 -3.60
CA THR A 72 -1.40 2.43 -2.23
C THR A 72 -1.76 0.96 -2.00
N ALA A 73 -1.84 0.53 -0.74
CA ALA A 73 -2.24 -0.84 -0.41
C ALA A 73 -3.62 -1.21 -1.01
N THR A 74 -4.56 -0.26 -1.06
CA THR A 74 -5.88 -0.47 -1.67
C THR A 74 -5.80 -0.66 -3.19
N GLN A 75 -4.97 0.14 -3.86
CA GLN A 75 -4.74 0.03 -5.30
C GLN A 75 -4.02 -1.28 -5.64
N ALA A 76 -3.02 -1.65 -4.85
CA ALA A 76 -2.29 -2.91 -5.02
C ALA A 76 -3.20 -4.13 -4.90
N LYS A 77 -4.17 -4.15 -3.97
CA LYS A 77 -5.19 -5.19 -3.89
C LYS A 77 -6.04 -5.29 -5.15
N GLN A 78 -6.43 -4.17 -5.74
CA GLN A 78 -7.20 -4.16 -6.98
C GLN A 78 -6.38 -4.63 -8.18
N VAL A 79 -5.09 -4.31 -8.22
CA VAL A 79 -4.16 -4.81 -9.24
C VAL A 79 -3.92 -6.31 -9.04
N LEU A 80 -3.74 -6.77 -7.80
CA LEU A 80 -3.59 -8.19 -7.47
C LEU A 80 -4.80 -9.01 -7.92
N ALA A 81 -6.01 -8.55 -7.63
CA ALA A 81 -7.23 -9.24 -8.05
C ALA A 81 -7.31 -9.43 -9.58
N GLU A 82 -6.84 -8.43 -10.34
CA GLU A 82 -6.78 -8.51 -11.81
C GLU A 82 -5.70 -9.49 -12.28
N ILE A 83 -4.51 -9.44 -11.67
CA ILE A 83 -3.40 -10.37 -11.96
C ILE A 83 -3.86 -11.81 -11.71
N VAL A 84 -4.54 -12.06 -10.58
CA VAL A 84 -5.06 -13.38 -10.21
C VAL A 84 -6.15 -13.83 -11.18
N ALA A 85 -7.09 -12.97 -11.53
CA ALA A 85 -8.18 -13.27 -12.48
C ALA A 85 -7.67 -13.61 -13.88
N ASN A 86 -6.57 -12.99 -14.31
CA ASN A 86 -5.97 -13.20 -15.63
C ASN A 86 -4.89 -14.32 -15.64
N GLY A 87 -4.55 -14.89 -14.49
CA GLY A 87 -3.45 -15.86 -14.37
C GLY A 87 -2.06 -15.25 -14.58
N GLY A 88 -1.91 -13.97 -14.36
CA GLY A 88 -0.69 -13.17 -14.54
C GLY A 88 -0.97 -11.82 -15.18
N GLY A 89 0.06 -10.98 -15.28
CA GLY A 89 -0.03 -9.69 -15.95
C GLY A 89 0.94 -8.66 -15.41
N ASP A 90 1.23 -7.67 -16.23
CA ASP A 90 2.11 -6.57 -15.83
C ASP A 90 1.37 -5.62 -14.86
N ALA A 91 1.83 -5.56 -13.63
CA ALA A 91 1.25 -4.74 -12.56
C ALA A 91 1.22 -3.24 -12.91
N GLU A 92 2.24 -2.72 -13.63
CA GLU A 92 2.28 -1.32 -14.07
C GLU A 92 1.22 -1.05 -15.14
N ALA A 93 1.10 -1.94 -16.12
CA ALA A 93 0.11 -1.79 -17.18
C ALA A 93 -1.32 -1.86 -16.63
N ILE A 94 -1.59 -2.78 -15.70
CA ILE A 94 -2.89 -2.91 -15.04
C ILE A 94 -3.19 -1.67 -14.20
N ALA A 95 -2.22 -1.16 -13.44
CA ALA A 95 -2.36 0.05 -12.65
C ALA A 95 -2.67 1.26 -13.54
N ALA A 96 -1.95 1.44 -14.65
CA ALA A 96 -2.19 2.50 -15.62
C ALA A 96 -3.59 2.39 -16.26
N ALA A 97 -4.02 1.19 -16.64
CA ALA A 97 -5.35 0.94 -17.21
C ALA A 97 -6.48 1.29 -16.21
N LYS A 98 -6.23 1.13 -14.91
CA LYS A 98 -7.15 1.53 -13.83
C LYS A 98 -7.04 3.02 -13.46
N GLY A 99 -6.13 3.77 -14.07
CA GLY A 99 -5.88 5.17 -13.73
C GLY A 99 -5.19 5.35 -12.38
N PHE A 100 -4.47 4.35 -11.91
CA PHE A 100 -3.66 4.42 -10.69
C PHE A 100 -2.30 5.01 -11.02
N GLU A 101 -2.24 6.31 -11.16
CA GLU A 101 -0.96 7.01 -11.26
C GLU A 101 -0.44 7.33 -9.87
N ALA A 102 0.87 7.17 -9.67
CA ALA A 102 1.51 7.63 -8.45
C ALA A 102 1.28 9.14 -8.32
N MET A 103 0.68 9.55 -7.21
CA MET A 103 0.55 10.98 -6.92
C MET A 103 1.95 11.53 -6.70
N ALA A 104 2.33 12.58 -7.42
CA ALA A 104 3.59 13.27 -7.18
C ALA A 104 3.62 13.80 -5.75
N SER A 105 4.78 13.72 -5.08
CA SER A 105 4.90 14.20 -3.70
C SER A 105 4.42 15.65 -3.54
N GLY A 106 4.66 16.48 -4.55
CA GLY A 106 4.19 17.87 -4.58
C GLY A 106 2.67 18.01 -4.62
N ASP A 107 1.96 17.11 -5.31
CA ASP A 107 0.50 17.11 -5.37
C ASP A 107 -0.10 16.71 -4.01
N LEU A 108 0.51 15.74 -3.35
CA LEU A 108 0.11 15.34 -1.99
C LEU A 108 0.29 16.49 -1.00
N GLU A 109 1.44 17.18 -1.06
CA GLU A 109 1.72 18.32 -0.20
C GLU A 109 0.74 19.46 -0.41
N ALA A 110 0.43 19.81 -1.66
CA ALA A 110 -0.58 20.82 -1.98
C ALA A 110 -1.96 20.44 -1.45
N MET A 111 -2.39 19.17 -1.59
CA MET A 111 -3.68 18.70 -1.05
C MET A 111 -3.71 18.73 0.48
N VAL A 112 -2.59 18.47 1.14
CA VAL A 112 -2.48 18.57 2.61
C VAL A 112 -2.60 20.03 3.04
N ASP A 113 -1.95 20.97 2.35
CA ASP A 113 -2.04 22.39 2.64
C ASP A 113 -3.45 22.94 2.41
N ASP A 114 -4.10 22.53 1.33
CA ASP A 114 -5.51 22.84 1.06
C ASP A 114 -6.45 22.29 2.15
N ALA A 115 -6.22 21.07 2.62
CA ALA A 115 -7.02 20.47 3.69
C ALA A 115 -6.84 21.21 5.03
N ILE A 116 -5.64 21.65 5.34
CA ILE A 116 -5.33 22.47 6.52
C ILE A 116 -6.04 23.84 6.41
N ALA A 117 -5.96 24.48 5.25
CA ALA A 117 -6.60 25.77 5.00
C ALA A 117 -8.13 25.68 5.05
N ALA A 118 -8.72 24.58 4.55
CA ALA A 118 -10.15 24.34 4.56
C ALA A 118 -10.70 23.97 5.96
N GLN A 119 -9.84 23.45 6.85
CA GLN A 119 -10.24 22.98 8.18
C GLN A 119 -9.33 23.54 9.31
N PRO A 120 -9.26 24.86 9.49
CA PRO A 120 -8.36 25.48 10.45
C PRO A 120 -8.61 25.06 11.89
N GLU A 121 -9.88 24.78 12.27
CA GLU A 121 -10.21 24.29 13.61
C GLU A 121 -9.68 22.87 13.86
N ALA A 122 -9.80 21.98 12.88
CA ALA A 122 -9.27 20.63 12.97
C ALA A 122 -7.73 20.66 13.05
N TRP A 123 -7.09 21.53 12.28
CA TRP A 123 -5.65 21.75 12.34
C TRP A 123 -5.19 22.25 13.71
N ALA A 124 -5.86 23.28 14.26
CA ALA A 124 -5.53 23.80 15.58
C ALA A 124 -5.65 22.74 16.69
N LYS A 125 -6.70 21.91 16.65
CA LYS A 125 -6.87 20.78 17.58
C LYS A 125 -5.77 19.72 17.41
N TYR A 126 -5.40 19.42 16.18
CA TYR A 126 -4.31 18.48 15.91
C TYR A 126 -2.97 19.00 16.42
N CYS A 127 -2.68 20.29 16.23
CA CYS A 127 -1.48 20.94 16.80
C CYS A 127 -1.51 20.94 18.33
N ALA A 128 -2.67 21.06 18.94
CA ALA A 128 -2.86 20.98 20.39
C ALA A 128 -2.70 19.54 20.97
N GLY A 129 -2.51 18.53 20.11
CA GLY A 129 -2.28 17.14 20.52
C GLY A 129 -3.50 16.22 20.44
N GLU A 130 -4.64 16.69 19.90
CA GLU A 130 -5.80 15.86 19.67
C GLU A 130 -5.62 14.97 18.44
N ALA A 131 -5.12 13.74 18.63
CA ALA A 131 -4.87 12.79 17.54
C ALA A 131 -6.11 12.48 16.67
N LYS A 132 -7.33 12.56 17.25
CA LYS A 132 -8.59 12.36 16.52
C LYS A 132 -8.84 13.42 15.45
N ALA A 133 -8.33 14.64 15.64
CA ALA A 133 -8.47 15.72 14.67
C ALA A 133 -7.68 15.43 13.36
N ALA A 134 -6.61 14.63 13.42
CA ALA A 134 -5.91 14.17 12.23
C ALA A 134 -6.84 13.40 11.28
N GLY A 135 -7.78 12.61 11.81
CA GLY A 135 -8.71 11.83 10.99
C GLY A 135 -9.57 12.69 10.06
N ALA A 136 -9.98 13.88 10.49
CA ALA A 136 -10.73 14.82 9.65
C ALA A 136 -9.89 15.37 8.50
N LEU A 137 -8.62 15.72 8.79
CA LEU A 137 -7.68 16.22 7.78
C LEU A 137 -7.30 15.12 6.78
N VAL A 138 -6.95 13.93 7.27
CA VAL A 138 -6.67 12.76 6.43
C VAL A 138 -7.88 12.42 5.56
N GLY A 139 -9.09 12.42 6.12
CA GLY A 139 -10.33 12.19 5.38
C GLY A 139 -10.57 13.21 4.27
N ALA A 140 -10.25 14.48 4.50
CA ALA A 140 -10.35 15.53 3.49
C ALA A 140 -9.39 15.30 2.33
N VAL A 141 -8.11 14.98 2.60
CA VAL A 141 -7.11 14.66 1.59
C VAL A 141 -7.48 13.40 0.82
N MET A 142 -7.92 12.34 1.52
CA MET A 142 -8.38 11.10 0.88
C MET A 142 -9.56 11.32 -0.06
N LYS A 143 -10.49 12.21 0.31
CA LYS A 143 -11.63 12.58 -0.54
C LYS A 143 -11.17 13.42 -1.74
N ALA A 144 -10.31 14.40 -1.55
CA ALA A 144 -9.77 15.26 -2.60
C ALA A 144 -8.97 14.44 -3.62
N SER A 145 -8.15 13.50 -3.15
CA SER A 145 -7.35 12.60 -3.99
C SER A 145 -8.15 11.44 -4.60
N LYS A 146 -9.48 11.35 -4.34
CA LYS A 146 -10.33 10.22 -4.76
C LYS A 146 -9.78 8.84 -4.34
N GLY A 147 -9.13 8.80 -3.18
CA GLY A 147 -8.52 7.58 -2.64
C GLY A 147 -7.14 7.23 -3.23
N GLN A 148 -6.53 8.12 -4.03
CA GLN A 148 -5.19 7.91 -4.58
C GLN A 148 -4.08 8.22 -3.57
N ALA A 149 -4.33 9.09 -2.59
CA ALA A 149 -3.37 9.36 -1.53
C ALA A 149 -3.21 8.17 -0.58
N ASP A 150 -1.99 7.90 -0.14
CA ASP A 150 -1.73 6.96 0.95
C ASP A 150 -1.97 7.63 2.30
N GLY A 151 -2.84 7.04 3.13
CA GLY A 151 -3.20 7.62 4.43
C GLY A 151 -2.02 7.79 5.38
N LYS A 152 -1.00 6.92 5.29
CA LYS A 152 0.24 7.02 6.06
C LYS A 152 1.10 8.17 5.57
N ALA A 153 1.23 8.34 4.25
CA ALA A 153 1.95 9.47 3.66
C ALA A 153 1.28 10.81 4.02
N VAL A 154 -0.07 10.88 3.98
CA VAL A 154 -0.82 12.05 4.45
C VAL A 154 -0.53 12.37 5.91
N THR A 155 -0.56 11.35 6.78
CA THR A 155 -0.27 11.53 8.21
C THR A 155 1.15 12.03 8.43
N SER A 156 2.15 11.46 7.74
CA SER A 156 3.54 11.92 7.81
C SER A 156 3.70 13.36 7.31
N ALA A 157 2.98 13.76 6.27
CA ALA A 157 2.99 15.14 5.77
C ALA A 157 2.36 16.13 6.76
N LEU A 158 1.28 15.74 7.46
CA LEU A 158 0.67 16.52 8.54
C LEU A 158 1.61 16.66 9.75
N GLU A 159 2.30 15.58 10.12
CA GLU A 159 3.28 15.59 11.22
C GLU A 159 4.47 16.51 10.90
N ALA A 160 4.98 16.46 9.67
CA ALA A 160 6.06 17.33 9.22
C ALA A 160 5.67 18.82 9.35
N ARG A 161 4.44 19.19 8.98
CA ARG A 161 3.95 20.58 9.11
C ARG A 161 3.72 20.99 10.55
N ARG A 162 3.26 20.07 11.40
CA ARG A 162 3.11 20.30 12.84
C ARG A 162 4.45 20.55 13.54
N GLY A 163 5.54 19.90 13.09
CA GLY A 163 6.87 20.04 13.68
C GLY A 163 7.61 21.34 13.27
N VAL A 164 7.06 22.11 12.32
CA VAL A 164 7.66 23.35 11.80
C VAL A 164 7.01 24.63 12.39
N GLY A 165 5.92 24.48 13.17
CA GLY A 165 5.16 25.58 13.79
C GLY A 165 5.53 25.92 15.23
#